data_6a5834e1bb1a3c8cf5423b7f839a1b4d
#
_entry.id   6a5834e1bb1a3c8cf5423b7f839a1b4d
#
_cell.length_a   1.000
_cell.length_b   1.000
_cell.length_c   1.000
_cell.angle_alpha   90.00
_cell.angle_beta   90.00
_cell.angle_gamma   90.00
#
_symmetry.space_group_name_H-M   'P 1'
#
loop_
_entity.id
_entity.type
_entity.pdbx_description
1 polymer ?
#
loop_
_entity_poly.entity_id
_entity_poly.type
_entity_poly.pdbx_seq_one_letter_code
_entity_poly.pdbx_strand_id
1 'polypeptide(L)'
;MARDDDEDDDRKQPEAAAKPEGSLSEKLAFRSRFVLVFGEIDHRMAHATCSRLIALAEASDAAIQVVVSSPGGHVESGDAIHDIVRFIRAPVTMIGTGWVASAGTHIFLAVPKERRVCLPNTRFMIHQPAGGAGGPATDIAIQAKEILRTRERIARVIVRETGKPYDKVIADMERDFWMSAEEAIAYGIVSRVVETHRDLA
;
A
#
# COMPACT_ATOMS: atom_id res chain seq x y z
N MET A 1 -3.35 22.54 75.08
CA MET A 1 -2.30 23.24 74.36
C MET A 1 -1.88 22.23 73.22
N ALA A 2 -2.67 22.21 72.14
CA ALA A 2 -2.47 21.34 70.98
C ALA A 2 -2.01 22.28 69.87
N ARG A 3 -0.96 21.89 69.20
CA ARG A 3 -0.46 22.54 67.98
C ARG A 3 -1.01 21.75 66.80
N ASP A 4 -1.76 22.42 65.94
CA ASP A 4 -2.15 21.96 64.63
C ASP A 4 -0.97 22.20 63.68
N ASP A 5 -0.42 21.14 63.16
CA ASP A 5 0.55 21.18 62.06
C ASP A 5 -0.23 20.92 60.75
N ASP A 6 -0.56 22.01 60.03
CA ASP A 6 -1.09 21.96 58.67
C ASP A 6 0.07 21.60 57.72
N GLU A 7 0.15 20.35 57.31
CA GLU A 7 0.99 19.92 56.17
C GLU A 7 0.29 20.26 54.88
N ASP A 8 0.79 21.28 54.20
CA ASP A 8 0.41 21.72 52.83
C ASP A 8 0.89 20.65 51.84
N ASP A 9 -0.02 19.75 51.40
CA ASP A 9 0.20 18.68 50.39
C ASP A 9 0.18 19.29 49.00
N ASP A 10 1.30 19.89 48.59
CA ASP A 10 1.53 20.47 47.28
C ASP A 10 1.71 19.33 46.22
N ARG A 11 0.60 18.66 45.87
CA ARG A 11 0.55 17.67 44.81
C ARG A 11 0.71 18.37 43.47
N LYS A 12 1.96 18.52 43.02
CA LYS A 12 2.28 18.85 41.64
C LYS A 12 1.58 17.86 40.70
N GLN A 13 0.59 18.37 39.98
CA GLN A 13 -0.01 17.63 38.86
C GLN A 13 1.12 17.22 37.86
N PRO A 14 1.16 15.97 37.39
CA PRO A 14 2.14 15.59 36.39
C PRO A 14 1.91 16.41 35.13
N GLU A 15 2.94 17.18 34.77
CA GLU A 15 3.00 17.96 33.54
C GLU A 15 2.66 17.03 32.37
N ALA A 16 1.58 17.36 31.65
CA ALA A 16 1.13 16.56 30.51
C ALA A 16 2.28 16.42 29.52
N ALA A 17 2.80 15.20 29.39
CA ALA A 17 3.89 14.90 28.46
C ALA A 17 3.53 15.42 27.07
N ALA A 18 4.31 16.37 26.58
CA ALA A 18 4.15 16.94 25.25
C ALA A 18 4.11 15.78 24.23
N LYS A 19 3.04 15.70 23.42
CA LYS A 19 2.94 14.73 22.34
C LYS A 19 4.20 14.84 21.50
N PRO A 20 4.91 13.75 21.19
CA PRO A 20 6.13 13.83 20.40
C PRO A 20 5.79 14.48 19.07
N GLU A 21 6.30 15.68 18.83
CA GLU A 21 6.26 16.29 17.51
C GLU A 21 6.94 15.32 16.54
N GLY A 22 6.27 14.92 15.46
CA GLY A 22 6.83 14.02 14.45
C GLY A 22 8.23 14.44 14.03
N SER A 23 9.09 13.48 13.74
CA SER A 23 10.49 13.72 13.35
C SER A 23 10.59 14.71 12.19
N LEU A 24 11.73 15.38 12.03
CA LEU A 24 11.97 16.27 10.89
C LEU A 24 11.74 15.54 9.56
N SER A 25 12.15 14.27 9.47
CA SER A 25 11.94 13.44 8.29
C SER A 25 10.46 13.21 7.98
N GLU A 26 9.62 12.99 8.99
CA GLU A 26 8.16 12.85 8.80
C GLU A 26 7.51 14.15 8.32
N LYS A 27 7.89 15.27 8.91
CA LYS A 27 7.41 16.61 8.49
C LYS A 27 7.82 16.92 7.05
N LEU A 28 9.07 16.64 6.66
CA LEU A 28 9.56 16.82 5.29
C LEU A 28 8.90 15.85 4.31
N ALA A 29 8.74 14.59 4.67
CA ALA A 29 8.04 13.61 3.85
C ALA A 29 6.57 13.99 3.64
N PHE A 30 5.87 14.54 4.65
CA PHE A 30 4.52 15.07 4.50
C PHE A 30 4.47 16.25 3.52
N ARG A 31 5.40 17.21 3.66
CA ARG A 31 5.48 18.37 2.75
C ARG A 31 5.81 17.98 1.31
N SER A 32 6.67 16.99 1.11
CA SER A 32 7.03 16.49 -0.22
C SER A 32 5.94 15.65 -0.88
N ARG A 33 4.86 15.32 -0.13
CA ARG A 33 3.72 14.50 -0.57
C ARG A 33 4.12 13.09 -1.02
N PHE A 34 5.22 12.56 -0.49
CA PHE A 34 5.62 11.17 -0.66
C PHE A 34 4.99 10.27 0.42
N VAL A 35 4.46 9.14 -0.03
CA VAL A 35 3.95 8.05 0.82
C VAL A 35 4.76 6.80 0.49
N LEU A 36 5.25 6.10 1.50
CA LEU A 36 6.05 4.90 1.32
C LEU A 36 5.21 3.66 1.68
N VAL A 37 5.19 2.69 0.76
CA VAL A 37 4.66 1.33 0.97
C VAL A 37 5.84 0.38 0.88
N PHE A 38 6.52 0.15 2.01
CA PHE A 38 7.77 -0.60 2.09
C PHE A 38 7.65 -1.78 3.04
N GLY A 39 8.08 -2.96 2.58
CA GLY A 39 8.02 -4.20 3.35
C GLY A 39 6.71 -4.95 3.21
N GLU A 40 6.40 -5.83 4.15
CA GLU A 40 5.20 -6.66 4.15
C GLU A 40 3.94 -5.83 4.37
N ILE A 41 2.89 -6.10 3.59
CA ILE A 41 1.59 -5.43 3.70
C ILE A 41 0.77 -6.15 4.76
N ASP A 42 0.54 -5.47 5.87
CA ASP A 42 -0.30 -5.89 6.99
C ASP A 42 -1.34 -4.81 7.35
N HIS A 43 -2.16 -5.08 8.35
CA HIS A 43 -3.18 -4.13 8.82
C HIS A 43 -2.57 -2.81 9.35
N ARG A 44 -1.41 -2.87 9.99
CA ARG A 44 -0.73 -1.69 10.54
C ARG A 44 -0.21 -0.78 9.43
N MET A 45 0.43 -1.37 8.42
CA MET A 45 0.86 -0.63 7.23
C MET A 45 -0.33 -0.03 6.49
N ALA A 46 -1.39 -0.80 6.27
CA ALA A 46 -2.59 -0.32 5.60
C ALA A 46 -3.20 0.89 6.33
N HIS A 47 -3.39 0.79 7.65
CA HIS A 47 -3.88 1.90 8.47
C HIS A 47 -3.01 3.15 8.33
N ALA A 48 -1.68 3.02 8.48
CA ALA A 48 -0.76 4.15 8.41
C ALA A 48 -0.75 4.80 7.01
N THR A 49 -0.73 3.97 5.95
CA THR A 49 -0.75 4.42 4.56
C THR A 49 -2.06 5.12 4.20
N CYS A 50 -3.21 4.52 4.52
CA CYS A 50 -4.53 5.10 4.25
C CYS A 50 -4.72 6.42 5.01
N SER A 51 -4.36 6.47 6.30
CA SER A 51 -4.43 7.69 7.10
C SER A 51 -3.60 8.83 6.50
N ARG A 52 -2.40 8.51 6.01
CA ARG A 52 -1.52 9.49 5.36
C ARG A 52 -2.05 9.96 4.01
N LEU A 53 -2.57 9.06 3.19
CA LEU A 53 -3.20 9.40 1.90
C LEU A 53 -4.38 10.35 2.09
N ILE A 54 -5.27 10.03 3.03
CA ILE A 54 -6.43 10.88 3.36
C ILE A 54 -5.97 12.25 3.85
N ALA A 55 -5.03 12.30 4.80
CA ALA A 55 -4.52 13.57 5.34
C ALA A 55 -3.87 14.45 4.28
N LEU A 56 -3.11 13.86 3.34
CA LEU A 56 -2.52 14.59 2.21
C LEU A 56 -3.58 15.09 1.24
N ALA A 57 -4.60 14.29 0.94
CA ALA A 57 -5.70 14.68 0.05
C ALA A 57 -6.57 15.79 0.64
N GLU A 58 -6.81 15.79 1.97
CA GLU A 58 -7.52 16.87 2.66
C GLU A 58 -6.67 18.15 2.75
N ALA A 59 -5.35 18.03 2.84
CA ALA A 59 -4.47 19.18 2.90
C ALA A 59 -4.36 19.94 1.55
N SER A 60 -4.49 19.27 0.41
CA SER A 60 -4.40 19.90 -0.92
C SER A 60 -4.72 18.90 -2.04
N ASP A 61 -5.22 19.39 -3.17
CA ASP A 61 -5.45 18.62 -4.40
C ASP A 61 -4.16 18.39 -5.23
N ALA A 62 -2.98 18.82 -4.76
CA ALA A 62 -1.71 18.55 -5.44
C ALA A 62 -1.42 17.03 -5.50
N ALA A 63 -0.65 16.61 -6.51
CA ALA A 63 -0.33 15.19 -6.71
C ALA A 63 0.39 14.57 -5.50
N ILE A 64 0.08 13.31 -5.22
CA ILE A 64 0.74 12.46 -4.21
C ILE A 64 1.60 11.43 -4.94
N GLN A 65 2.85 11.23 -4.49
CA GLN A 65 3.74 10.19 -4.97
C GLN A 65 3.75 9.01 -3.99
N VAL A 66 3.35 7.83 -4.45
CA VAL A 66 3.39 6.60 -3.64
C VAL A 66 4.53 5.74 -4.14
N VAL A 67 5.56 5.56 -3.31
CA VAL A 67 6.71 4.70 -3.63
C VAL A 67 6.46 3.33 -3.05
N VAL A 68 6.51 2.30 -3.91
CA VAL A 68 6.18 0.92 -3.55
C VAL A 68 7.43 0.04 -3.67
N SER A 69 7.78 -0.62 -2.55
CA SER A 69 8.80 -1.68 -2.47
C SER A 69 8.31 -2.75 -1.47
N SER A 70 7.61 -3.76 -1.96
CA SER A 70 6.90 -4.72 -1.11
C SER A 70 6.89 -6.13 -1.70
N PRO A 71 7.12 -7.17 -0.89
CA PRO A 71 6.91 -8.56 -1.29
C PRO A 71 5.42 -8.92 -1.41
N GLY A 72 4.51 -8.04 -0.99
CA GLY A 72 3.10 -8.32 -0.80
C GLY A 72 2.75 -8.56 0.66
N GLY A 73 1.71 -9.35 0.91
CA GLY A 73 1.21 -9.68 2.24
C GLY A 73 -0.30 -9.85 2.28
N HIS A 74 -0.95 -9.33 3.32
CA HIS A 74 -2.38 -9.50 3.56
C HIS A 74 -3.23 -8.85 2.47
N VAL A 75 -4.06 -9.64 1.80
CA VAL A 75 -4.83 -9.24 0.61
C VAL A 75 -5.78 -8.08 0.91
N GLU A 76 -6.59 -8.20 1.96
CA GLU A 76 -7.59 -7.19 2.34
C GLU A 76 -6.93 -5.87 2.76
N SER A 77 -5.72 -5.92 3.32
CA SER A 77 -4.92 -4.72 3.58
C SER A 77 -4.44 -4.05 2.29
N GLY A 78 -4.07 -4.86 1.29
CA GLY A 78 -3.76 -4.40 -0.05
C GLY A 78 -4.97 -3.75 -0.74
N ASP A 79 -6.14 -4.39 -0.63
CA ASP A 79 -7.41 -3.85 -1.15
C ASP A 79 -7.75 -2.49 -0.52
N ALA A 80 -7.62 -2.37 0.81
CA ALA A 80 -7.91 -1.12 1.51
C ALA A 80 -7.04 0.03 1.00
N ILE A 81 -5.74 -0.19 0.79
CA ILE A 81 -4.84 0.82 0.24
C ILE A 81 -5.22 1.14 -1.22
N HIS A 82 -5.44 0.10 -2.05
CA HIS A 82 -5.85 0.25 -3.44
C HIS A 82 -7.12 1.11 -3.56
N ASP A 83 -8.14 0.83 -2.75
CA ASP A 83 -9.41 1.52 -2.81
C ASP A 83 -9.31 2.96 -2.32
N ILE A 84 -8.55 3.23 -1.25
CA ILE A 84 -8.31 4.61 -0.76
C ILE A 84 -7.55 5.43 -1.81
N VAL A 85 -6.56 4.87 -2.49
CA VAL A 85 -5.86 5.56 -3.60
C VAL A 85 -6.85 5.98 -4.70
N ARG A 86 -7.85 5.15 -5.00
CA ARG A 86 -8.89 5.45 -6.00
C ARG A 86 -9.96 6.40 -5.49
N PHE A 87 -10.21 6.41 -4.19
CA PHE A 87 -11.27 7.18 -3.56
C PHE A 87 -10.92 8.65 -3.36
N ILE A 88 -9.66 8.96 -3.03
CA ILE A 88 -9.21 10.34 -2.76
C ILE A 88 -9.22 11.20 -4.03
N ARG A 89 -9.45 12.51 -3.87
CA ARG A 89 -9.49 13.45 -5.00
C ARG A 89 -8.12 13.79 -5.57
N ALA A 90 -7.10 13.86 -4.71
CA ALA A 90 -5.74 14.19 -5.13
C ALA A 90 -5.21 13.14 -6.11
N PRO A 91 -4.63 13.54 -7.26
CA PRO A 91 -4.05 12.61 -8.20
C PRO A 91 -2.85 11.87 -7.59
N VAL A 92 -2.80 10.56 -7.78
CA VAL A 92 -1.71 9.71 -7.27
C VAL A 92 -0.84 9.22 -8.42
N THR A 93 0.49 9.22 -8.22
CA THR A 93 1.48 8.58 -9.10
C THR A 93 2.14 7.45 -8.32
N MET A 94 2.17 6.25 -8.89
CA MET A 94 2.86 5.08 -8.34
C MET A 94 4.28 5.00 -8.87
N ILE A 95 5.24 4.82 -7.98
CA ILE A 95 6.67 4.68 -8.29
C ILE A 95 7.15 3.35 -7.74
N GLY A 96 7.42 2.38 -8.61
CA GLY A 96 7.99 1.08 -8.21
C GLY A 96 9.48 1.18 -7.96
N THR A 97 9.98 0.50 -6.91
CA THR A 97 11.42 0.36 -6.65
C THR A 97 11.72 -1.00 -6.00
N GLY A 98 12.93 -1.53 -6.21
CA GLY A 98 13.31 -2.85 -5.70
C GLY A 98 12.38 -3.95 -6.22
N TRP A 99 11.40 -4.35 -5.43
CA TRP A 99 10.38 -5.31 -5.86
C TRP A 99 8.95 -4.81 -5.55
N VAL A 100 8.07 -5.03 -6.49
CA VAL A 100 6.63 -4.75 -6.38
C VAL A 100 5.90 -6.06 -6.65
N ALA A 101 5.56 -6.78 -5.58
CA ALA A 101 5.09 -8.16 -5.71
C ALA A 101 3.74 -8.40 -5.03
N SER A 102 2.93 -9.32 -5.61
CA SER A 102 1.69 -9.82 -5.01
C SER A 102 0.71 -8.67 -4.67
N ALA A 103 0.30 -8.53 -3.41
CA ALA A 103 -0.55 -7.42 -2.95
C ALA A 103 0.10 -6.04 -3.20
N GLY A 104 1.44 -5.94 -3.27
CA GLY A 104 2.14 -4.72 -3.69
C GLY A 104 1.86 -4.34 -5.14
N THR A 105 1.82 -5.33 -6.06
CA THR A 105 1.42 -5.11 -7.46
C THR A 105 -0.05 -4.71 -7.53
N HIS A 106 -0.91 -5.29 -6.71
CA HIS A 106 -2.33 -4.91 -6.65
C HIS A 106 -2.51 -3.44 -6.25
N ILE A 107 -1.81 -2.96 -5.22
CA ILE A 107 -1.79 -1.54 -4.83
C ILE A 107 -1.25 -0.67 -5.99
N PHE A 108 -0.18 -1.11 -6.64
CA PHE A 108 0.45 -0.37 -7.73
C PHE A 108 -0.49 -0.15 -8.92
N LEU A 109 -1.41 -1.08 -9.16
CA LEU A 109 -2.45 -1.00 -10.19
C LEU A 109 -3.63 -0.08 -9.84
N ALA A 110 -3.64 0.59 -8.70
CA ALA A 110 -4.75 1.45 -8.28
C ALA A 110 -4.91 2.74 -9.11
N VAL A 111 -3.92 3.11 -9.91
CA VAL A 111 -3.94 4.34 -10.74
C VAL A 111 -3.90 4.01 -12.23
N PRO A 112 -4.31 4.94 -13.12
CA PRO A 112 -4.18 4.76 -14.57
C PRO A 112 -2.72 4.46 -14.99
N LYS A 113 -2.54 3.73 -16.09
CA LYS A 113 -1.24 3.27 -16.57
C LYS A 113 -0.21 4.40 -16.69
N GLU A 114 -0.63 5.57 -17.16
CA GLU A 114 0.22 6.75 -17.38
C GLU A 114 0.86 7.27 -16.10
N ARG A 115 0.26 6.95 -14.95
CA ARG A 115 0.74 7.32 -13.61
C ARG A 115 1.46 6.18 -12.88
N ARG A 116 1.84 5.14 -13.58
CA ARG A 116 2.60 3.99 -13.06
C ARG A 116 3.99 4.00 -13.66
N VAL A 117 4.98 4.40 -12.87
CA VAL A 117 6.39 4.44 -13.28
C VAL A 117 7.24 3.57 -12.37
N CYS A 118 8.43 3.20 -12.77
CA CYS A 118 9.36 2.48 -11.90
C CYS A 118 10.80 2.94 -12.08
N LEU A 119 11.63 2.66 -11.09
CA LEU A 119 13.08 2.84 -11.16
C LEU A 119 13.74 1.66 -11.92
N PRO A 120 14.95 1.83 -12.48
CA PRO A 120 15.56 0.86 -13.39
C PRO A 120 15.69 -0.58 -12.84
N ASN A 121 15.97 -0.73 -11.54
CA ASN A 121 16.20 -2.02 -10.90
C ASN A 121 14.93 -2.66 -10.32
N THR A 122 13.75 -2.16 -10.71
CA THR A 122 12.47 -2.67 -10.16
C THR A 122 12.11 -4.01 -10.81
N ARG A 123 11.65 -4.94 -9.99
CA ARG A 123 11.05 -6.20 -10.43
C ARG A 123 9.59 -6.25 -10.00
N PHE A 124 8.74 -6.83 -10.84
CA PHE A 124 7.33 -7.01 -10.57
C PHE A 124 6.98 -8.49 -10.47
N MET A 125 5.99 -8.82 -9.64
CA MET A 125 5.50 -10.19 -9.57
C MET A 125 3.98 -10.21 -9.35
N ILE A 126 3.32 -11.07 -10.13
CA ILE A 126 1.92 -11.43 -9.94
C ILE A 126 1.81 -12.92 -9.66
N HIS A 127 0.88 -13.29 -8.79
CA HIS A 127 0.50 -14.67 -8.52
C HIS A 127 -0.90 -14.74 -7.94
N GLN A 128 -1.47 -15.94 -7.86
CA GLN A 128 -2.74 -16.17 -7.19
C GLN A 128 -2.61 -15.97 -5.67
N PRO A 129 -3.69 -15.58 -4.98
CA PRO A 129 -3.67 -15.45 -3.54
C PRO A 129 -3.37 -16.82 -2.90
N ALA A 130 -2.48 -16.82 -1.91
CA ALA A 130 -2.22 -17.96 -1.06
C ALA A 130 -3.04 -17.84 0.22
N GLY A 131 -3.59 -18.95 0.69
CA GLY A 131 -4.34 -19.01 1.93
C GLY A 131 -4.41 -20.43 2.45
N GLY A 132 -4.78 -20.57 3.73
CA GLY A 132 -5.02 -21.86 4.39
C GLY A 132 -6.38 -21.84 5.06
N ALA A 133 -7.00 -23.00 5.16
CA ALA A 133 -8.25 -23.20 5.87
C ALA A 133 -8.10 -24.36 6.85
N GLY A 134 -8.67 -24.22 8.05
CA GLY A 134 -8.70 -25.25 9.08
C GLY A 134 -10.04 -25.23 9.81
N GLY A 135 -10.39 -26.34 10.47
CA GLY A 135 -11.64 -26.47 11.22
C GLY A 135 -12.61 -27.48 10.61
N PRO A 136 -13.91 -27.38 10.89
CA PRO A 136 -14.96 -28.25 10.34
C PRO A 136 -14.98 -28.20 8.80
N ALA A 137 -15.37 -29.31 8.16
CA ALA A 137 -15.39 -29.41 6.69
C ALA A 137 -16.22 -28.30 6.01
N THR A 138 -17.30 -27.86 6.63
CA THR A 138 -18.14 -26.77 6.14
C THR A 138 -17.36 -25.44 6.12
N ASP A 139 -16.58 -25.14 7.17
CA ASP A 139 -15.80 -23.93 7.26
C ASP A 139 -14.66 -23.93 6.23
N ILE A 140 -14.00 -25.09 6.03
CA ILE A 140 -12.98 -25.27 4.99
C ILE A 140 -13.60 -25.00 3.60
N ALA A 141 -14.79 -25.50 3.31
CA ALA A 141 -15.47 -25.26 2.04
C ALA A 141 -15.81 -23.77 1.83
N ILE A 142 -16.24 -23.05 2.88
CA ILE A 142 -16.49 -21.61 2.84
C ILE A 142 -15.21 -20.86 2.53
N GLN A 143 -14.11 -21.14 3.26
CA GLN A 143 -12.83 -20.49 3.06
C GLN A 143 -12.26 -20.72 1.65
N ALA A 144 -12.32 -21.95 1.16
CA ALA A 144 -11.90 -22.29 -0.20
C ALA A 144 -12.66 -21.46 -1.26
N LYS A 145 -13.98 -21.29 -1.08
CA LYS A 145 -14.80 -20.48 -1.98
C LYS A 145 -14.38 -19.00 -1.94
N GLU A 146 -14.06 -18.45 -0.78
CA GLU A 146 -13.62 -17.06 -0.67
C GLU A 146 -12.23 -16.85 -1.28
N ILE A 147 -11.30 -17.79 -1.16
CA ILE A 147 -10.00 -17.75 -1.84
C ILE A 147 -10.19 -17.72 -3.36
N LEU A 148 -11.09 -18.55 -3.91
CA LEU A 148 -11.38 -18.56 -5.35
C LEU A 148 -12.01 -17.24 -5.83
N ARG A 149 -12.92 -16.66 -5.05
CA ARG A 149 -13.49 -15.33 -5.34
C ARG A 149 -12.43 -14.23 -5.33
N THR A 150 -11.53 -14.26 -4.35
CA THR A 150 -10.40 -13.32 -4.26
C THR A 150 -9.47 -13.47 -5.46
N ARG A 151 -9.14 -14.70 -5.87
CA ARG A 151 -8.35 -14.98 -7.08
C ARG A 151 -8.99 -14.34 -8.32
N GLU A 152 -10.29 -14.56 -8.51
CA GLU A 152 -11.00 -13.99 -9.65
C GLU A 152 -11.02 -12.47 -9.61
N ARG A 153 -11.27 -11.85 -8.46
CA ARG A 153 -11.30 -10.40 -8.29
C ARG A 153 -9.95 -9.75 -8.62
N ILE A 154 -8.86 -10.31 -8.09
CA ILE A 154 -7.50 -9.81 -8.38
C ILE A 154 -7.18 -9.96 -9.87
N ALA A 155 -7.49 -11.11 -10.49
CA ALA A 155 -7.29 -11.32 -11.91
C ALA A 155 -8.04 -10.28 -12.76
N ARG A 156 -9.29 -9.96 -12.42
CA ARG A 156 -10.08 -8.93 -13.12
C ARG A 156 -9.48 -7.53 -12.99
N VAL A 157 -8.87 -7.20 -11.84
CA VAL A 157 -8.13 -5.94 -11.70
C VAL A 157 -6.93 -5.90 -12.64
N ILE A 158 -6.13 -6.97 -12.69
CA ILE A 158 -4.97 -7.05 -13.59
C ILE A 158 -5.41 -6.94 -15.06
N VAL A 159 -6.46 -7.67 -15.47
CA VAL A 159 -7.04 -7.60 -16.83
C VAL A 159 -7.44 -6.16 -17.18
N ARG A 160 -8.19 -5.51 -16.31
CA ARG A 160 -8.66 -4.15 -16.52
C ARG A 160 -7.53 -3.14 -16.68
N GLU A 161 -6.50 -3.27 -15.83
CA GLU A 161 -5.41 -2.29 -15.75
C GLU A 161 -4.28 -2.54 -16.77
N THR A 162 -4.16 -3.76 -17.30
CA THR A 162 -3.11 -4.13 -18.26
C THR A 162 -3.62 -4.34 -19.67
N GLY A 163 -4.92 -4.58 -19.86
CA GLY A 163 -5.53 -4.94 -21.14
C GLY A 163 -5.20 -6.36 -21.60
N LYS A 164 -4.56 -7.19 -20.76
CA LYS A 164 -4.25 -8.59 -21.11
C LYS A 164 -5.52 -9.44 -21.08
N PRO A 165 -5.64 -10.47 -21.95
CA PRO A 165 -6.75 -11.42 -21.92
C PRO A 165 -6.86 -12.13 -20.56
N TYR A 166 -8.09 -12.38 -20.10
CA TYR A 166 -8.35 -13.01 -18.81
C TYR A 166 -7.65 -14.37 -18.64
N ASP A 167 -7.74 -15.25 -19.66
CA ASP A 167 -7.14 -16.58 -19.61
C ASP A 167 -5.61 -16.51 -19.49
N LYS A 168 -4.99 -15.52 -20.15
CA LYS A 168 -3.54 -15.29 -20.00
C LYS A 168 -3.20 -14.85 -18.58
N VAL A 169 -3.94 -13.92 -18.02
CA VAL A 169 -3.70 -13.44 -16.63
C VAL A 169 -3.85 -14.59 -15.64
N ILE A 170 -4.89 -15.42 -15.76
CA ILE A 170 -5.10 -16.60 -14.92
C ILE A 170 -3.94 -17.60 -15.03
N ALA A 171 -3.44 -17.84 -16.25
CA ALA A 171 -2.31 -18.74 -16.47
C ALA A 171 -1.00 -18.18 -15.87
N ASP A 172 -0.75 -16.89 -16.06
CA ASP A 172 0.46 -16.23 -15.53
C ASP A 172 0.42 -16.18 -13.98
N MET A 173 -0.76 -15.99 -13.37
CA MET A 173 -0.94 -15.95 -11.91
C MET A 173 -0.88 -17.34 -11.23
N GLU A 174 -0.81 -18.45 -12.00
CA GLU A 174 -0.84 -19.80 -11.39
C GLU A 174 0.36 -20.06 -10.47
N ARG A 175 1.50 -19.45 -10.77
CA ARG A 175 2.72 -19.43 -9.97
C ARG A 175 3.30 -18.02 -9.95
N ASP A 176 4.40 -17.83 -9.23
CA ASP A 176 5.12 -16.57 -9.16
C ASP A 176 5.62 -16.16 -10.55
N PHE A 177 4.92 -15.24 -11.17
CA PHE A 177 5.26 -14.70 -12.48
C PHE A 177 6.04 -13.40 -12.33
N TRP A 178 7.37 -13.52 -12.38
CA TRP A 178 8.29 -12.39 -12.25
C TRP A 178 8.52 -11.69 -13.58
N MET A 179 8.66 -10.36 -13.50
CA MET A 179 8.91 -9.48 -14.64
C MET A 179 10.00 -8.48 -14.29
N SER A 180 10.93 -8.22 -15.21
CA SER A 180 11.80 -7.04 -15.19
C SER A 180 10.98 -5.77 -15.43
N ALA A 181 11.61 -4.60 -15.34
CA ALA A 181 10.95 -3.32 -15.64
C ALA A 181 10.43 -3.29 -17.10
N GLU A 182 11.23 -3.76 -18.06
CA GLU A 182 10.89 -3.82 -19.49
C GLU A 182 9.74 -4.79 -19.75
N GLU A 183 9.78 -5.98 -19.15
CA GLU A 183 8.71 -6.97 -19.25
C GLU A 183 7.41 -6.45 -18.62
N ALA A 184 7.48 -5.71 -17.51
CA ALA A 184 6.33 -5.09 -16.86
C ALA A 184 5.72 -3.97 -17.72
N ILE A 185 6.54 -3.21 -18.46
CA ILE A 185 6.05 -2.24 -19.47
C ILE A 185 5.32 -2.99 -20.60
N ALA A 186 5.91 -4.03 -21.15
CA ALA A 186 5.30 -4.84 -22.21
C ALA A 186 4.03 -5.56 -21.74
N TYR A 187 3.99 -5.93 -20.47
CA TYR A 187 2.79 -6.52 -19.84
C TYR A 187 1.68 -5.48 -19.61
N GLY A 188 2.02 -4.22 -19.42
CA GLY A 188 1.08 -3.12 -19.17
C GLY A 188 0.93 -2.74 -17.71
N ILE A 189 1.77 -3.26 -16.81
CA ILE A 189 1.80 -2.88 -15.40
C ILE A 189 2.38 -1.48 -15.22
N VAL A 190 3.44 -1.16 -15.95
CA VAL A 190 4.20 0.09 -15.88
C VAL A 190 4.08 0.86 -17.19
N SER A 191 4.13 2.18 -17.17
CA SER A 191 4.18 3.00 -18.39
C SER A 191 5.62 3.21 -18.88
N ARG A 192 6.54 3.53 -17.97
CA ARG A 192 7.94 3.82 -18.29
C ARG A 192 8.86 3.65 -17.10
N VAL A 193 10.16 3.52 -17.36
CA VAL A 193 11.24 3.65 -16.38
C VAL A 193 11.58 5.13 -16.22
N VAL A 194 11.89 5.55 -15.01
CA VAL A 194 12.39 6.87 -14.64
C VAL A 194 13.67 6.73 -13.82
N GLU A 195 14.66 7.57 -14.04
CA GLU A 195 15.95 7.51 -13.34
C GLU A 195 16.05 8.59 -12.26
N THR A 196 15.40 9.73 -12.47
CA THR A 196 15.47 10.87 -11.58
C THR A 196 14.09 11.43 -11.25
N HIS A 197 14.00 12.18 -10.16
CA HIS A 197 12.77 12.89 -9.80
C HIS A 197 12.29 13.86 -10.91
N ARG A 198 13.20 14.38 -11.73
CA ARG A 198 12.85 15.30 -12.83
C ARG A 198 12.05 14.62 -13.93
N ASP A 199 12.17 13.31 -14.07
CA ASP A 199 11.45 12.52 -15.08
C ASP A 199 9.98 12.28 -14.70
N LEU A 200 9.57 12.71 -13.50
CA LEU A 200 8.17 12.64 -13.04
C LEU A 200 7.32 13.83 -13.53
N ALA A 201 7.93 14.87 -14.03
CA ALA A 201 7.29 16.09 -14.49
C ALA A 201 6.50 15.90 -15.80
#